data_d58104758336dab23a7ca01fbe33c595
#
_entry.id   d58104758336dab23a7ca01fbe33c595
#
_cell.length_a   1.000
_cell.length_b   1.000
_cell.length_c   1.000
_cell.angle_alpha   90.00
_cell.angle_beta   90.00
_cell.angle_gamma   90.00
#
_symmetry.space_group_name_H-M   'P 1'
#
loop_
_entity.id
_entity.type
_entity.pdbx_description
1 polymer ?
#
loop_
_entity_poly.entity_id
_entity_poly.type
_entity_poly.pdbx_seq_one_letter_code
_entity_poly.pdbx_strand_id
1 'polypeptide(L)'
;MERAPFFLPMRDCPNRCVYCDQRAITGHAGSPEPRDVREALRGITEPTEVCFFGGSFTCQPLGRQRDYLEAALAAPSPVNFRISTHPLCVDPSILAFLSPFPVRIIELGVSSLEDEVLETCKRGYTGAEVLERLSLVAANPAFIPGAQLMTGLPGQTPSS
;
A
#
# COMPACT_ATOMS: atom_id res chain seq x y z
N MET A 1 12.30 15.06 -7.21
CA MET A 1 12.37 13.93 -6.25
C MET A 1 12.15 12.66 -7.05
N GLU A 2 13.11 11.78 -7.06
CA GLU A 2 13.02 10.48 -7.71
C GLU A 2 12.13 9.53 -6.92
N ARG A 3 11.70 8.43 -7.55
CA ARG A 3 10.94 7.37 -6.89
C ARG A 3 11.67 6.05 -7.00
N ALA A 4 11.84 5.36 -5.88
CA ALA A 4 12.36 4.01 -5.80
C ALA A 4 11.22 3.03 -5.46
N PRO A 5 10.57 2.42 -6.47
CA PRO A 5 9.47 1.50 -6.25
C PRO A 5 9.97 0.09 -5.92
N PHE A 6 9.38 -0.50 -4.89
CA PHE A 6 9.57 -1.89 -4.51
C PHE A 6 8.22 -2.60 -4.57
N PHE A 7 8.11 -3.60 -5.42
CA PHE A 7 6.92 -4.42 -5.51
C PHE A 7 6.96 -5.55 -4.48
N LEU A 8 5.96 -5.56 -3.59
CA LEU A 8 5.77 -6.58 -2.56
C LEU A 8 4.54 -7.41 -2.93
N PRO A 9 4.68 -8.46 -3.79
CA PRO A 9 3.54 -9.23 -4.24
C PRO A 9 2.84 -9.96 -3.09
N MET A 10 1.56 -10.09 -3.25
CA MET A 10 0.42 -10.55 -2.45
C MET A 10 0.59 -11.72 -1.49
N ARG A 11 1.50 -11.72 -0.55
CA ARG A 11 1.50 -12.78 0.47
C ARG A 11 0.42 -12.61 1.55
N ASP A 12 0.05 -11.37 1.85
CA ASP A 12 -0.71 -11.05 3.06
C ASP A 12 -2.03 -10.28 2.78
N CYS A 13 -2.49 -10.28 1.53
CA CYS A 13 -3.79 -9.71 1.18
C CYS A 13 -4.92 -10.55 1.77
N PRO A 14 -5.87 -9.97 2.53
CA PRO A 14 -6.94 -10.74 3.18
C PRO A 14 -7.92 -11.36 2.17
N ASN A 15 -8.01 -10.80 0.97
CA ASN A 15 -8.96 -11.20 -0.06
C ASN A 15 -8.28 -11.47 -1.41
N ARG A 16 -8.92 -12.31 -2.24
CA ARG A 16 -8.55 -12.53 -3.64
C ARG A 16 -9.57 -11.84 -4.54
N CYS A 17 -9.25 -10.62 -4.94
CA CYS A 17 -10.10 -9.87 -5.85
C CYS A 17 -10.10 -10.52 -7.24
N VAL A 18 -11.25 -10.51 -7.92
CA VAL A 18 -11.45 -11.21 -9.21
C VAL A 18 -10.54 -10.70 -10.34
N TYR A 19 -10.07 -9.47 -10.27
CA TYR A 19 -9.21 -8.82 -11.26
C TYR A 19 -7.72 -8.87 -10.90
N CYS A 20 -7.37 -9.41 -9.73
CA CYS A 20 -6.01 -9.29 -9.20
C CYS A 20 -5.21 -10.58 -9.40
N ASP A 21 -4.39 -10.61 -10.43
CA ASP A 21 -3.35 -11.62 -10.62
C ASP A 21 -1.97 -10.94 -10.65
N GLN A 22 -1.42 -10.70 -9.47
CA GLN A 22 -0.14 -10.00 -9.37
C GLN A 22 1.04 -10.79 -9.93
N ARG A 23 0.95 -12.12 -10.01
CA ARG A 23 1.99 -12.92 -10.66
C ARG A 23 2.01 -12.68 -12.17
N ALA A 24 0.83 -12.62 -12.80
CA ALA A 24 0.71 -12.28 -14.21
C ALA A 24 1.11 -10.83 -14.49
N ILE A 25 0.73 -9.90 -13.61
CA ILE A 25 1.00 -8.47 -13.77
C ILE A 25 2.49 -8.13 -13.61
N THR A 26 3.18 -8.73 -12.64
CA THR A 26 4.57 -8.36 -12.32
C THR A 26 5.61 -9.28 -12.99
N GLY A 27 5.20 -10.45 -13.45
CA GLY A 27 6.13 -11.48 -13.96
C GLY A 27 7.08 -12.04 -12.88
N HIS A 28 6.96 -11.61 -11.63
CA HIS A 28 7.84 -12.00 -10.53
C HIS A 28 7.15 -12.98 -9.58
N ALA A 29 7.88 -14.06 -9.26
CA ALA A 29 7.40 -15.09 -8.32
C ALA A 29 7.67 -14.77 -6.84
N GLY A 30 8.40 -13.69 -6.52
CA GLY A 30 8.82 -13.35 -5.16
C GLY A 30 8.83 -11.85 -4.87
N SER A 31 8.73 -11.51 -3.59
CA SER A 31 8.98 -10.15 -3.08
C SER A 31 10.47 -9.95 -2.85
N PRO A 32 11.01 -8.75 -3.09
CA PRO A 32 12.35 -8.41 -2.61
C PRO A 32 12.39 -8.59 -1.09
N GLU A 33 13.51 -9.09 -0.59
CA GLU A 33 13.74 -9.13 0.86
C GLU A 33 14.21 -7.74 1.35
N PRO A 34 14.09 -7.42 2.66
CA PRO A 34 14.56 -6.13 3.18
C PRO A 34 16.03 -5.81 2.85
N ARG A 35 16.88 -6.84 2.77
CA ARG A 35 18.28 -6.68 2.32
C ARG A 35 18.39 -6.18 0.89
N ASP A 36 17.51 -6.66 -0.01
CA ASP A 36 17.52 -6.29 -1.43
C ASP A 36 17.08 -4.83 -1.59
N VAL A 37 16.10 -4.39 -0.77
CA VAL A 37 15.70 -2.98 -0.68
C VAL A 37 16.86 -2.11 -0.25
N ARG A 38 17.55 -2.50 0.82
CA ARG A 38 18.72 -1.77 1.33
C ARG A 38 19.84 -1.69 0.30
N GLU A 39 20.11 -2.77 -0.42
CA GLU A 39 21.15 -2.82 -1.42
C GLU A 39 20.82 -1.94 -2.63
N ALA A 40 19.57 -2.00 -3.11
CA ALA A 40 19.11 -1.17 -4.22
C ALA A 40 19.20 0.35 -3.92
N LEU A 41 19.03 0.73 -2.65
CA LEU A 41 19.06 2.13 -2.22
C LEU A 41 20.47 2.68 -1.96
N ARG A 42 21.50 1.83 -1.82
CA ARG A 42 22.88 2.25 -1.51
C ARG A 42 23.52 3.16 -2.55
N GLY A 43 23.13 3.05 -3.81
CA GLY A 43 23.67 3.85 -4.91
C GLY A 43 22.92 5.17 -5.16
N ILE A 44 21.86 5.44 -4.41
CA ILE A 44 21.02 6.62 -4.59
C ILE A 44 21.61 7.77 -3.79
N THR A 45 21.89 8.88 -4.48
CA THR A 45 22.43 10.11 -3.86
C THR A 45 21.41 11.25 -3.86
N GLU A 46 20.40 11.15 -4.68
CA GLU A 46 19.36 12.18 -4.83
C GLU A 46 18.19 11.98 -3.87
N PRO A 47 17.48 13.06 -3.46
CA PRO A 47 16.27 12.97 -2.66
C PRO A 47 15.25 12.03 -3.31
N THR A 48 14.85 10.98 -2.60
CA THR A 48 14.05 9.87 -3.16
C THR A 48 12.83 9.56 -2.30
N GLU A 49 11.70 9.34 -2.95
CA GLU A 49 10.51 8.75 -2.34
C GLU A 49 10.60 7.22 -2.48
N VAL A 50 10.74 6.50 -1.36
CA VAL A 50 10.71 5.04 -1.35
C VAL A 50 9.28 4.57 -1.34
N CYS A 51 8.89 3.77 -2.33
CA CYS A 51 7.52 3.36 -2.54
C CYS A 51 7.37 1.84 -2.40
N PHE A 52 6.51 1.39 -1.50
CA PHE A 52 6.14 -0.02 -1.36
C PHE A 52 4.76 -0.26 -1.98
N PHE A 53 4.74 -1.00 -3.09
CA PHE A 53 3.56 -1.25 -3.91
C PHE A 53 3.28 -2.74 -4.10
N GLY A 54 2.16 -3.05 -4.72
CA GLY A 54 1.82 -4.37 -5.27
C GLY A 54 0.97 -5.23 -4.35
N GLY A 55 1.31 -5.34 -3.07
CA GLY A 55 0.53 -6.04 -2.07
C GLY A 55 -0.08 -5.08 -1.06
N SER A 56 -0.48 -5.62 0.07
CA SER A 56 -1.02 -4.86 1.19
C SER A 56 0.05 -4.70 2.26
N PHE A 57 0.79 -3.59 2.21
CA PHE A 57 1.95 -3.38 3.09
C PHE A 57 1.60 -3.59 4.57
N THR A 58 0.53 -2.96 5.05
CA THR A 58 0.14 -3.01 6.47
C THR A 58 -0.60 -4.29 6.88
N CYS A 59 -0.96 -5.16 5.94
CA CYS A 59 -1.49 -6.49 6.26
C CYS A 59 -0.37 -7.49 6.62
N GLN A 60 0.88 -7.15 6.34
CA GLN A 60 2.03 -7.97 6.72
C GLN A 60 2.22 -7.97 8.25
N PRO A 61 2.85 -9.00 8.84
CA PRO A 61 3.24 -8.97 10.24
C PRO A 61 4.08 -7.71 10.58
N LEU A 62 3.86 -7.10 11.74
CA LEU A 62 4.54 -5.85 12.14
C LEU A 62 6.07 -5.94 12.08
N GLY A 63 6.66 -7.09 12.42
CA GLY A 63 8.10 -7.32 12.30
C GLY A 63 8.57 -7.17 10.85
N ARG A 64 7.82 -7.74 9.90
CA ARG A 64 8.14 -7.64 8.48
C ARG A 64 8.02 -6.21 7.95
N GLN A 65 6.95 -5.49 8.35
CA GLN A 65 6.80 -4.08 8.01
C GLN A 65 8.00 -3.27 8.53
N ARG A 66 8.39 -3.50 9.79
CA ARG A 66 9.56 -2.86 10.41
C ARG A 66 10.83 -3.12 9.62
N ASP A 67 11.12 -4.38 9.27
CA ASP A 67 12.32 -4.76 8.53
C ASP A 67 12.44 -4.01 7.20
N TYR A 68 11.33 -3.83 6.46
CA TYR A 68 11.32 -3.04 5.22
C TYR A 68 11.55 -1.55 5.47
N LEU A 69 10.86 -0.99 6.46
CA LEU A 69 11.00 0.44 6.78
C LEU A 69 12.42 0.76 7.27
N GLU A 70 13.01 -0.09 8.12
CA GLU A 70 14.38 0.07 8.59
C GLU A 70 15.41 -0.15 7.46
N ALA A 71 15.15 -1.08 6.54
CA ALA A 71 16.00 -1.26 5.37
C ALA A 71 15.99 0.01 4.49
N ALA A 72 14.85 0.65 4.34
CA ALA A 72 14.71 1.89 3.59
C ALA A 72 15.37 3.11 4.28
N LEU A 73 15.35 3.16 5.62
CA LEU A 73 16.06 4.19 6.40
C LEU A 73 17.59 4.13 6.26
N ALA A 74 18.14 2.97 5.90
CA ALA A 74 19.57 2.81 5.68
C ALA A 74 20.06 3.44 4.37
N ALA A 75 19.16 3.93 3.51
CA ALA A 75 19.52 4.65 2.30
C ALA A 75 20.10 6.05 2.63
N PRO A 76 21.08 6.54 1.86
CA PRO A 76 21.77 7.81 2.15
C PRO A 76 20.86 9.04 2.13
N SER A 77 19.74 8.97 1.45
CA SER A 77 18.86 10.12 1.23
C SER A 77 17.36 9.77 1.10
N PRO A 78 16.77 8.92 1.95
CA PRO A 78 15.33 8.77 1.92
C PRO A 78 14.69 10.05 2.45
N VAL A 79 13.79 10.64 1.67
CA VAL A 79 13.06 11.85 2.09
C VAL A 79 11.74 11.47 2.74
N ASN A 80 11.02 10.54 2.13
CA ASN A 80 9.76 10.01 2.68
C ASN A 80 9.44 8.63 2.10
N PHE A 81 8.46 7.97 2.71
CA PHE A 81 7.94 6.70 2.24
C PHE A 81 6.48 6.84 1.80
N ARG A 82 6.15 6.09 0.76
CA ARG A 82 4.79 5.86 0.27
C ARG A 82 4.49 4.37 0.36
N ILE A 83 3.34 4.04 0.93
CA ILE A 83 2.89 2.65 1.04
C ILE A 83 1.51 2.48 0.43
N SER A 84 1.28 1.37 -0.27
CA SER A 84 -0.05 0.95 -0.73
C SER A 84 -0.54 -0.21 0.12
N THR A 85 -1.81 -0.18 0.50
CA THR A 85 -2.35 -1.20 1.38
C THR A 85 -3.86 -1.40 1.21
N HIS A 86 -4.35 -2.50 1.78
CA HIS A 86 -5.77 -2.82 1.85
C HIS A 86 -6.44 -1.98 2.95
N PRO A 87 -7.64 -1.41 2.72
CA PRO A 87 -8.29 -0.55 3.70
C PRO A 87 -8.47 -1.18 5.08
N LEU A 88 -8.87 -2.46 5.14
CA LEU A 88 -9.09 -3.15 6.42
C LEU A 88 -7.81 -3.44 7.23
N CYS A 89 -6.63 -3.21 6.65
CA CYS A 89 -5.36 -3.35 7.35
C CYS A 89 -4.80 -2.02 7.85
N VAL A 90 -5.66 -1.01 7.99
CA VAL A 90 -5.32 0.29 8.57
C VAL A 90 -6.25 0.57 9.74
N ASP A 91 -5.67 0.68 10.91
CA ASP A 91 -6.34 1.03 12.17
C ASP A 91 -5.46 1.98 13.00
N PRO A 92 -5.95 2.51 14.13
CA PRO A 92 -5.16 3.41 14.97
C PRO A 92 -3.82 2.83 15.44
N SER A 93 -3.73 1.52 15.66
CA SER A 93 -2.50 0.87 16.12
C SER A 93 -1.43 0.82 15.02
N ILE A 94 -1.85 0.58 13.79
CA ILE A 94 -0.99 0.63 12.59
C ILE A 94 -0.50 2.05 12.35
N LEU A 95 -1.37 3.06 12.44
CA LEU A 95 -0.93 4.46 12.29
C LEU A 95 0.07 4.87 13.38
N ALA A 96 -0.14 4.44 14.62
CA ALA A 96 0.80 4.67 15.71
C ALA A 96 2.15 3.96 15.46
N PHE A 97 2.13 2.74 14.91
CA PHE A 97 3.33 2.01 14.53
C PHE A 97 4.11 2.70 13.40
N LEU A 98 3.42 3.26 12.41
CA LEU A 98 4.04 3.92 11.26
C LEU A 98 4.57 5.32 11.59
N SER A 99 4.02 5.98 12.59
CA SER A 99 4.28 7.38 12.94
C SER A 99 5.76 7.73 13.22
N PRO A 100 6.60 6.83 13.80
CA PRO A 100 8.03 7.08 13.99
C PRO A 100 8.86 7.03 12.70
N PHE A 101 8.31 6.47 11.62
CA PHE A 101 8.99 6.35 10.33
C PHE A 101 8.62 7.51 9.40
N PRO A 102 9.42 7.87 8.41
CA PRO A 102 9.10 8.93 7.46
C PRO A 102 8.05 8.50 6.42
N VAL A 103 7.04 7.74 6.84
CA VAL A 103 5.88 7.40 6.02
C VAL A 103 5.05 8.67 5.85
N ARG A 104 4.90 9.12 4.62
CA ARG A 104 4.15 10.34 4.30
C ARG A 104 2.83 10.06 3.63
N ILE A 105 2.79 9.08 2.74
CA ILE A 105 1.60 8.78 1.95
C ILE A 105 1.17 7.34 2.22
N ILE A 106 -0.11 7.19 2.58
CA ILE A 106 -0.77 5.88 2.74
C ILE A 106 -1.87 5.81 1.68
N GLU A 107 -1.66 4.98 0.66
CA GLU A 107 -2.61 4.75 -0.42
C GLU A 107 -3.47 3.53 -0.11
N LEU A 108 -4.77 3.73 -0.02
CA LEU A 108 -5.73 2.65 0.17
C LEU A 108 -6.20 2.12 -1.19
N GLY A 109 -6.14 0.82 -1.37
CA GLY A 109 -6.67 0.13 -2.54
C GLY A 109 -8.20 0.10 -2.49
N VAL A 110 -8.83 1.21 -2.80
CA VAL A 110 -10.29 1.42 -2.69
C VAL A 110 -11.05 0.65 -3.75
N SER A 111 -10.60 0.72 -5.00
CA SER A 111 -11.20 0.18 -6.23
C SER A 111 -12.50 0.85 -6.62
N SER A 112 -13.54 0.82 -5.79
CA SER A 112 -14.84 1.49 -5.94
C SER A 112 -15.37 1.88 -4.56
N LEU A 113 -16.40 2.72 -4.51
CA LEU A 113 -17.20 3.01 -3.31
C LEU A 113 -18.59 2.39 -3.38
N GLU A 114 -18.92 1.70 -4.47
CA GLU A 114 -20.21 1.05 -4.65
C GLU A 114 -20.16 -0.38 -4.14
N ASP A 115 -21.02 -0.70 -3.17
CA ASP A 115 -21.02 -1.98 -2.49
C ASP A 115 -21.29 -3.15 -3.45
N GLU A 116 -22.16 -3.00 -4.44
CA GLU A 116 -22.42 -4.03 -5.45
C GLU A 116 -21.18 -4.36 -6.29
N VAL A 117 -20.39 -3.33 -6.66
CA VAL A 117 -19.13 -3.50 -7.38
C VAL A 117 -18.08 -4.17 -6.48
N LEU A 118 -18.00 -3.73 -5.23
CA LEU A 118 -17.05 -4.27 -4.25
C LEU A 118 -17.35 -5.75 -3.95
N GLU A 119 -18.62 -6.13 -3.79
CA GLU A 119 -19.06 -7.51 -3.60
C GLU A 119 -18.74 -8.38 -4.81
N THR A 120 -19.11 -7.92 -6.02
CA THR A 120 -18.80 -8.60 -7.28
C THR A 120 -17.31 -8.83 -7.46
N CYS A 121 -16.50 -7.84 -7.08
CA CYS A 121 -15.04 -7.90 -7.13
C CYS A 121 -14.41 -8.67 -5.95
N LYS A 122 -15.18 -9.15 -4.99
CA LYS A 122 -14.72 -9.87 -3.79
C LYS A 122 -13.73 -9.06 -2.95
N ARG A 123 -14.04 -7.77 -2.74
CA ARG A 123 -13.17 -6.88 -1.97
C ARG A 123 -13.21 -7.11 -0.46
N GLY A 124 -14.33 -7.64 0.08
CA GLY A 124 -14.50 -7.98 1.49
C GLY A 124 -14.69 -6.79 2.42
N TYR A 125 -15.05 -5.63 1.88
CA TYR A 125 -15.42 -4.42 2.60
C TYR A 125 -16.47 -3.62 1.83
N THR A 126 -17.11 -2.68 2.51
CA THR A 126 -18.09 -1.74 1.98
C THR A 126 -17.46 -0.38 1.66
N GLY A 127 -18.14 0.44 0.85
CA GLY A 127 -17.74 1.82 0.58
C GLY A 127 -17.69 2.66 1.86
N ALA A 128 -18.62 2.43 2.79
CA ALA A 128 -18.65 3.12 4.08
C ALA A 128 -17.40 2.82 4.93
N GLU A 129 -16.98 1.56 5.02
CA GLU A 129 -15.76 1.16 5.72
C GLU A 129 -14.51 1.79 5.09
N VAL A 130 -14.45 1.89 3.77
CA VAL A 130 -13.35 2.57 3.08
C VAL A 130 -13.29 4.04 3.43
N LEU A 131 -14.42 4.74 3.42
CA LEU A 131 -14.50 6.16 3.79
C LEU A 131 -14.08 6.39 5.25
N GLU A 132 -14.46 5.49 6.15
CA GLU A 132 -14.00 5.51 7.54
C GLU A 132 -12.46 5.41 7.63
N ARG A 133 -11.84 4.48 6.88
CA ARG A 133 -10.39 4.30 6.88
C ARG A 133 -9.65 5.48 6.25
N LEU A 134 -10.18 6.05 5.17
CA LEU A 134 -9.63 7.28 4.59
C LEU A 134 -9.69 8.44 5.58
N SER A 135 -10.83 8.60 6.26
CA SER A 135 -11.01 9.63 7.30
C SER A 135 -10.06 9.43 8.48
N LEU A 136 -9.83 8.19 8.90
CA LEU A 136 -8.87 7.85 9.96
C LEU A 136 -7.44 8.27 9.59
N VAL A 137 -7.00 8.00 8.36
CA VAL A 137 -5.69 8.42 7.87
C VAL A 137 -5.62 9.95 7.79
N ALA A 138 -6.67 10.60 7.24
CA ALA A 138 -6.72 12.06 7.07
C ALA A 138 -6.72 12.83 8.40
N ALA A 139 -7.28 12.24 9.45
CA ALA A 139 -7.29 12.84 10.79
C ALA A 139 -5.89 12.90 11.44
N ASN A 140 -4.94 12.14 10.95
CA ASN A 140 -3.58 12.15 11.47
C ASN A 140 -2.68 13.05 10.60
N PRO A 141 -2.18 14.19 11.11
CA PRO A 141 -1.43 15.16 10.33
C PRO A 141 -0.06 14.65 9.80
N ALA A 142 0.42 13.51 10.32
CA ALA A 142 1.64 12.88 9.82
C ALA A 142 1.47 12.27 8.43
N PHE A 143 0.24 11.90 8.05
CA PHE A 143 -0.04 11.15 6.83
C PHE A 143 -0.91 11.92 5.83
N ILE A 144 -0.70 11.63 4.56
CA ILE A 144 -1.56 12.03 3.46
C ILE A 144 -2.28 10.79 2.96
N PRO A 145 -3.62 10.75 3.03
CA PRO A 145 -4.38 9.64 2.46
C PRO A 145 -4.35 9.69 0.93
N GLY A 146 -4.18 8.52 0.31
CA GLY A 146 -4.39 8.30 -1.11
C GLY A 146 -5.50 7.27 -1.33
N ALA A 147 -6.25 7.39 -2.42
CA ALA A 147 -7.23 6.42 -2.84
C ALA A 147 -6.90 5.91 -4.24
N GLN A 148 -6.71 4.61 -4.38
CA GLN A 148 -6.54 3.98 -5.68
C GLN A 148 -7.90 3.48 -6.17
N LEU A 149 -8.44 4.15 -7.18
CA LEU A 149 -9.70 3.80 -7.84
C LEU A 149 -9.42 3.05 -9.14
N MET A 150 -10.38 2.25 -9.56
CA MET A 150 -10.32 1.50 -10.81
C MET A 150 -11.57 1.77 -11.64
N THR A 151 -11.41 1.76 -12.95
CA THR A 151 -12.51 1.84 -13.91
C THR A 151 -12.64 0.54 -14.69
N GLY A 152 -13.85 0.24 -15.17
CA GLY A 152 -14.11 -0.99 -15.91
C GLY A 152 -14.17 -2.26 -15.06
N LEU A 153 -14.46 -2.11 -13.78
CA LEU A 153 -14.67 -3.24 -12.87
C LEU A 153 -15.95 -4.00 -13.22
N PRO A 154 -16.01 -5.32 -12.96
CA PRO A 154 -17.24 -6.09 -13.05
C PRO A 154 -18.35 -5.45 -12.20
N GLY A 155 -19.53 -5.24 -12.82
CA GLY A 155 -20.67 -4.58 -12.18
C GLY A 155 -20.66 -3.06 -12.23
N GLN A 156 -19.59 -2.40 -12.67
CA GLN A 156 -19.58 -0.95 -12.87
C GLN A 156 -20.48 -0.52 -14.01
N THR A 157 -21.17 0.60 -13.82
CA THR A 157 -21.93 1.31 -14.86
C THR A 157 -21.24 2.63 -15.21
N PRO A 158 -21.59 3.28 -16.34
CA PRO A 158 -21.02 4.59 -16.71
C PRO A 158 -21.28 5.71 -15.68
N SER A 159 -22.23 5.50 -14.78
CA SER A 159 -22.59 6.44 -13.71
C SER A 159 -22.03 6.07 -12.33
N SER A 160 -21.31 4.98 -12.25
CA SER A 160 -20.71 4.50 -10.99
C SER A 160 -19.23 4.87 -10.85
#